data_c617869566fa339ba363646fd5fb89e1
#
_entry.id   c617869566fa339ba363646fd5fb89e1
#
_cell.length_a   1.000
_cell.length_b   1.000
_cell.length_c   1.000
_cell.angle_alpha   90.00
_cell.angle_beta   90.00
_cell.angle_gamma   90.00
#
_symmetry.space_group_name_H-M   'P 1'
#
loop_
_entity.id
_entity.type
_entity.pdbx_description
1 polymer ?
#
loop_
_entity_poly.entity_id
_entity_poly.type
_entity_poly.pdbx_seq_one_letter_code
_entity_poly.pdbx_strand_id
1 'polypeptide(L)'
;MQTRILHSMTIGLALAAGISTLADAEEPASAIGGGAHKHHTQPSRSGSDNQQIAPKLLNLGSHTFPVSTRNSLAQQYINQGVNLSYAFNHAEAGRAFNEAARLDPSLAMAYWGQALVLGPNINAAMKPEDELPALELVRKAASLAGKSSPREQALIHALEKRYSGNAENRKANDKAYADAMRDAHQRFPDDPDVAMLYVEAMMDTKPWGYWMNDGYPLEGTAEIVGVTEEVMRRYPRHPGAVHFYIHLIEPTNMPERAEKAADTLLTLMPDAGHAVHMPSHIYLRIGRYADAIKSNQLAIAADKRYFGQRQAQGSESQEQELYPVIYFTHNMHFLWAAATADGQSRTAIESARKVASVIDDVVLKEVPPTAIFRVVPYWALARFGKWNELLQEPAPSTTNAFVKGGWHYARGLAFAATRQLQKAEQELMALREVLKDPSLDGPLLSLNTGRSVLRIGPEVLAGEIAVARGQFDTAVAHLDRAVRLEDALAYTEPPEWQAPSRLALGAILLESGHPAEAETVYWEELRRNRNNGWALFGLMQALRAQNKDGEAALVETRFKKAWARADVQLNASPSAVFQHCPKEWFRKQRINNKAQL
;
A
#
# COMPACT_ATOMS: atom_id res chain seq x y z
N MET A 1 -26.69 18.70 2.65
CA MET A 1 -25.22 18.67 2.76
C MET A 1 -24.71 17.49 3.61
N GLN A 2 -25.59 16.75 4.25
CA GLN A 2 -25.26 15.57 5.08
C GLN A 2 -25.30 14.22 4.34
N THR A 3 -25.85 14.16 3.14
CA THR A 3 -26.03 12.89 2.40
C THR A 3 -24.86 12.51 1.49
N ARG A 4 -23.87 13.38 1.29
CA ARG A 4 -22.69 13.09 0.46
C ARG A 4 -21.47 12.56 1.23
N ILE A 5 -21.46 12.68 2.54
CA ILE A 5 -20.34 12.20 3.39
C ILE A 5 -20.44 10.69 3.65
N LEU A 6 -21.64 10.11 3.60
CA LEU A 6 -21.84 8.66 3.81
C LEU A 6 -21.41 7.77 2.64
N HIS A 7 -21.31 8.30 1.41
CA HIS A 7 -20.86 7.51 0.24
C HIS A 7 -19.34 7.37 0.14
N SER A 8 -18.59 8.26 0.77
CA SER A 8 -17.11 8.23 0.75
C SER A 8 -16.50 7.19 1.69
N MET A 9 -17.24 6.75 2.71
CA MET A 9 -16.75 5.78 3.70
C MET A 9 -16.93 4.30 3.27
N THR A 10 -17.73 4.04 2.25
CA THR A 10 -18.04 2.67 1.79
C THR A 10 -17.08 2.18 0.70
N ILE A 11 -16.22 3.01 0.17
CA ILE A 11 -15.44 2.75 -1.04
C ILE A 11 -14.04 2.17 -0.76
N GLY A 12 -13.51 2.30 0.45
CA GLY A 12 -12.30 1.57 0.86
C GLY A 12 -12.45 0.03 0.88
N LEU A 13 -13.70 -0.45 0.73
CA LEU A 13 -14.07 -1.87 0.69
C LEU A 13 -14.17 -2.47 -0.72
N ALA A 14 -13.98 -1.68 -1.79
CA ALA A 14 -14.32 -2.13 -3.16
C ALA A 14 -13.19 -2.82 -3.92
N LEU A 15 -12.05 -3.15 -3.30
CA LEU A 15 -10.99 -3.92 -3.95
C LEU A 15 -11.38 -5.37 -4.27
N ALA A 16 -12.47 -5.87 -3.72
CA ALA A 16 -12.97 -7.23 -3.97
C ALA A 16 -14.36 -7.29 -4.62
N ALA A 17 -15.03 -6.17 -4.88
CA ALA A 17 -16.43 -6.13 -5.34
C ALA A 17 -16.61 -5.52 -6.74
N GLY A 18 -15.61 -5.64 -7.60
CA GLY A 18 -15.63 -5.11 -8.98
C GLY A 18 -16.33 -5.99 -10.02
N ILE A 19 -17.22 -6.87 -9.65
CA ILE A 19 -18.05 -7.65 -10.60
C ILE A 19 -19.49 -7.61 -10.16
N SER A 20 -20.27 -6.78 -10.77
CA SER A 20 -21.70 -6.80 -11.08
C SER A 20 -22.48 -5.57 -10.65
N THR A 21 -22.64 -4.61 -11.56
CA THR A 21 -23.86 -3.86 -11.79
C THR A 21 -23.89 -3.43 -13.25
N LEU A 22 -24.33 -4.31 -14.11
CA LEU A 22 -24.94 -3.99 -15.41
C LEU A 22 -26.17 -4.89 -15.53
N ALA A 23 -27.29 -4.38 -15.13
CA ALA A 23 -28.59 -4.88 -15.52
C ALA A 23 -29.48 -3.68 -15.84
N ASP A 24 -30.21 -3.88 -16.93
CA ASP A 24 -31.35 -3.20 -17.46
C ASP A 24 -31.09 -2.15 -18.56
N ALA A 25 -31.03 -2.65 -19.78
CA ALA A 25 -31.68 -2.04 -20.97
C ALA A 25 -32.18 -3.16 -21.87
N GLU A 26 -33.45 -3.08 -22.19
CA GLU A 26 -34.28 -4.05 -22.89
C GLU A 26 -33.78 -4.47 -24.27
N GLU A 27 -34.05 -5.75 -24.57
CA GLU A 27 -33.87 -6.38 -25.88
C GLU A 27 -34.84 -5.84 -26.95
N PRO A 28 -34.55 -6.13 -28.23
CA PRO A 28 -35.50 -6.97 -28.96
C PRO A 28 -34.88 -8.22 -29.62
N ALA A 29 -35.71 -9.25 -29.58
CA ALA A 29 -35.45 -10.59 -30.07
C ALA A 29 -35.20 -10.72 -31.57
N SER A 30 -34.32 -11.66 -31.96
CA SER A 30 -34.54 -12.53 -33.12
C SER A 30 -33.79 -13.87 -32.96
N ALA A 31 -34.52 -14.92 -33.26
CA ALA A 31 -34.16 -16.33 -33.11
C ALA A 31 -33.13 -16.80 -34.16
N ILE A 32 -32.40 -17.85 -33.83
CA ILE A 32 -32.26 -19.16 -34.46
C ILE A 32 -30.86 -19.76 -34.19
N GLY A 33 -30.83 -21.01 -33.74
CA GLY A 33 -29.68 -21.91 -33.93
C GLY A 33 -29.15 -22.58 -32.67
N GLY A 34 -29.64 -23.77 -32.37
CA GLY A 34 -29.21 -24.62 -31.24
C GLY A 34 -27.75 -25.00 -31.29
N GLY A 35 -27.11 -24.89 -30.13
CA GLY A 35 -25.82 -25.49 -29.84
C GLY A 35 -25.82 -25.89 -28.36
N ALA A 36 -25.87 -27.17 -28.10
CA ALA A 36 -25.89 -27.76 -26.76
C ALA A 36 -24.63 -27.32 -25.99
N HIS A 37 -24.78 -26.42 -25.04
CA HIS A 37 -23.77 -26.19 -24.01
C HIS A 37 -23.77 -27.39 -23.06
N LYS A 38 -22.75 -28.20 -23.21
CA LYS A 38 -22.41 -29.23 -22.23
C LYS A 38 -22.08 -28.52 -20.90
N HIS A 39 -22.91 -28.76 -19.91
CA HIS A 39 -22.54 -28.58 -18.51
C HIS A 39 -21.25 -29.39 -18.28
N HIS A 40 -20.14 -28.69 -18.10
CA HIS A 40 -18.97 -29.28 -17.49
C HIS A 40 -19.29 -29.47 -15.99
N THR A 41 -19.93 -30.59 -15.69
CA THR A 41 -19.80 -31.22 -14.39
C THR A 41 -18.31 -31.41 -14.16
N GLN A 42 -17.77 -30.81 -13.11
CA GLN A 42 -16.43 -31.17 -12.63
C GLN A 42 -16.34 -32.67 -12.52
N PRO A 43 -15.29 -33.30 -13.06
CA PRO A 43 -15.09 -34.72 -12.82
C PRO A 43 -14.87 -34.91 -11.33
N SER A 44 -15.75 -35.67 -10.68
CA SER A 44 -15.52 -36.26 -9.38
C SER A 44 -14.19 -37.01 -9.46
N ARG A 45 -13.10 -36.42 -8.96
CA ARG A 45 -11.85 -37.12 -8.74
C ARG A 45 -12.06 -38.15 -7.63
N SER A 46 -12.42 -39.36 -7.99
CA SER A 46 -12.19 -40.56 -7.19
C SER A 46 -10.69 -40.81 -7.20
N GLY A 47 -9.96 -40.17 -6.31
CA GLY A 47 -8.54 -40.39 -6.12
C GLY A 47 -8.22 -40.22 -4.65
N SER A 48 -8.01 -41.35 -3.97
CA SER A 48 -7.47 -41.56 -2.61
C SER A 48 -7.68 -40.41 -1.61
N ASP A 49 -8.49 -40.65 -0.60
CA ASP A 49 -8.75 -39.81 0.61
C ASP A 49 -7.49 -39.42 1.44
N ASN A 50 -6.29 -39.56 0.87
CA ASN A 50 -5.03 -39.43 1.59
C ASN A 50 -4.07 -38.37 1.01
N GLN A 51 -4.52 -37.52 0.09
CA GLN A 51 -3.64 -36.49 -0.46
C GLN A 51 -3.64 -35.22 0.43
N GLN A 52 -2.46 -34.85 0.89
CA GLN A 52 -2.22 -33.62 1.67
C GLN A 52 -2.75 -32.39 0.91
N ILE A 53 -3.56 -31.54 1.58
CA ILE A 53 -4.21 -30.35 1.00
C ILE A 53 -3.27 -29.15 1.03
N ALA A 54 -2.51 -28.97 2.12
CA ALA A 54 -1.60 -27.86 2.31
C ALA A 54 -0.16 -28.34 2.53
N PRO A 55 0.85 -27.61 2.01
CA PRO A 55 2.23 -27.89 2.34
C PRO A 55 2.51 -27.56 3.81
N LYS A 56 3.45 -28.28 4.41
CA LYS A 56 4.06 -27.81 5.63
C LYS A 56 5.09 -26.74 5.29
N LEU A 57 4.74 -25.48 5.55
CA LEU A 57 5.64 -24.36 5.34
C LEU A 57 6.65 -24.28 6.49
N LEU A 58 7.88 -23.92 6.16
CA LEU A 58 8.96 -23.72 7.12
C LEU A 58 9.09 -22.23 7.46
N ASN A 59 9.77 -21.92 8.56
CA ASN A 59 10.16 -20.56 8.93
C ASN A 59 9.00 -19.52 9.05
N LEU A 60 7.81 -19.98 9.44
CA LEU A 60 6.69 -19.10 9.79
C LEU A 60 6.75 -18.60 11.25
N GLY A 61 7.91 -18.72 11.89
CA GLY A 61 8.10 -18.36 13.29
C GLY A 61 7.82 -19.51 14.26
N SER A 62 7.89 -19.20 15.55
CA SER A 62 7.70 -20.16 16.64
C SER A 62 6.42 -19.94 17.44
N HIS A 63 5.56 -19.03 17.00
CA HIS A 63 4.30 -18.77 17.68
C HIS A 63 3.37 -19.99 17.57
N THR A 64 2.71 -20.32 18.69
CA THR A 64 1.80 -21.45 18.78
C THR A 64 0.44 -20.98 19.29
N PHE A 65 -0.60 -21.53 18.70
CA PHE A 65 -2.00 -21.31 19.05
C PHE A 65 -2.60 -22.64 19.56
N PRO A 66 -2.53 -22.95 20.87
CA PRO A 66 -2.98 -24.22 21.40
C PRO A 66 -4.49 -24.43 21.21
N VAL A 67 -4.87 -25.62 20.76
CA VAL A 67 -6.27 -26.03 20.54
C VAL A 67 -6.56 -27.41 21.11
N SER A 68 -7.84 -27.73 21.33
CA SER A 68 -8.31 -28.98 21.92
C SER A 68 -8.24 -30.14 20.93
N THR A 69 -7.03 -30.54 20.55
CA THR A 69 -6.77 -31.74 19.72
C THR A 69 -5.71 -32.64 20.35
N ARG A 70 -5.80 -33.96 20.06
CA ARG A 70 -4.73 -34.92 20.39
C ARG A 70 -3.84 -35.22 19.16
N ASN A 71 -4.21 -34.72 17.99
CA ASN A 71 -3.44 -34.91 16.77
C ASN A 71 -2.38 -33.79 16.66
N SER A 72 -1.13 -34.17 16.91
CA SER A 72 0.00 -33.20 16.91
C SER A 72 0.23 -32.57 15.54
N LEU A 73 -0.10 -33.25 14.44
CA LEU A 73 0.04 -32.71 13.09
C LEU A 73 -1.09 -31.69 12.79
N ALA A 74 -2.33 -31.99 13.24
CA ALA A 74 -3.43 -31.03 13.16
C ALA A 74 -3.10 -29.75 13.93
N GLN A 75 -2.53 -29.86 15.17
CA GLN A 75 -2.05 -28.72 15.93
C GLN A 75 -1.01 -27.89 15.17
N GLN A 76 -0.08 -28.53 14.47
CA GLN A 76 0.93 -27.82 13.66
C GLN A 76 0.29 -27.05 12.50
N TYR A 77 -0.72 -27.59 11.85
CA TYR A 77 -1.45 -26.88 10.78
C TYR A 77 -2.33 -25.75 11.33
N ILE A 78 -2.87 -25.87 12.54
CA ILE A 78 -3.52 -24.75 13.23
C ILE A 78 -2.49 -23.61 13.46
N ASN A 79 -1.32 -23.93 13.99
CA ASN A 79 -0.27 -22.92 14.20
C ASN A 79 0.15 -22.27 12.88
N GLN A 80 0.30 -23.05 11.81
CA GLN A 80 0.59 -22.52 10.48
C GLN A 80 -0.51 -21.58 9.98
N GLY A 81 -1.78 -21.99 10.10
CA GLY A 81 -2.94 -21.19 9.69
C GLY A 81 -3.02 -19.87 10.44
N VAL A 82 -2.85 -19.89 11.77
CA VAL A 82 -2.89 -18.66 12.59
C VAL A 82 -1.72 -17.73 12.26
N ASN A 83 -0.50 -18.24 12.11
CA ASN A 83 0.64 -17.42 11.72
C ASN A 83 0.47 -16.78 10.34
N LEU A 84 -0.10 -17.51 9.38
CA LEU A 84 -0.41 -16.99 8.05
C LEU A 84 -1.58 -15.98 8.09
N SER A 85 -2.56 -16.16 8.97
CA SER A 85 -3.63 -15.16 9.19
C SER A 85 -3.03 -13.86 9.71
N TYR A 86 -2.15 -13.92 10.72
CA TYR A 86 -1.40 -12.74 11.20
C TYR A 86 -0.46 -12.13 10.15
N ALA A 87 -0.13 -12.85 9.08
CA ALA A 87 0.64 -12.34 7.94
C ALA A 87 -0.25 -12.00 6.72
N PHE A 88 -1.57 -11.92 6.87
CA PHE A 88 -2.57 -11.62 5.83
C PHE A 88 -2.52 -12.53 4.59
N ASN A 89 -1.90 -13.70 4.68
CA ASN A 89 -1.99 -14.73 3.65
C ASN A 89 -3.17 -15.67 3.93
N HIS A 90 -4.38 -15.11 3.85
CA HIS A 90 -5.63 -15.79 4.19
C HIS A 90 -5.87 -17.05 3.32
N ALA A 91 -5.52 -17.00 2.04
CA ALA A 91 -5.70 -18.15 1.15
C ALA A 91 -4.87 -19.38 1.60
N GLU A 92 -3.61 -19.18 1.97
CA GLU A 92 -2.77 -20.28 2.47
C GLU A 92 -3.13 -20.68 3.90
N ALA A 93 -3.54 -19.72 4.72
CA ALA A 93 -4.08 -19.99 6.05
C ALA A 93 -5.32 -20.90 5.97
N GLY A 94 -6.24 -20.63 5.05
CA GLY A 94 -7.41 -21.46 4.78
C GLY A 94 -7.05 -22.89 4.39
N ARG A 95 -6.03 -23.07 3.53
CA ARG A 95 -5.52 -24.42 3.20
C ARG A 95 -4.94 -25.14 4.41
N ALA A 96 -4.19 -24.42 5.27
CA ALA A 96 -3.65 -25.02 6.50
C ALA A 96 -4.76 -25.44 7.46
N PHE A 97 -5.79 -24.62 7.67
CA PHE A 97 -6.94 -24.99 8.49
C PHE A 97 -7.75 -26.15 7.89
N ASN A 98 -7.87 -26.20 6.56
CA ASN A 98 -8.53 -27.31 5.87
C ASN A 98 -7.75 -28.64 6.06
N GLU A 99 -6.41 -28.59 5.98
CA GLU A 99 -5.57 -29.75 6.30
C GLU A 99 -5.70 -30.19 7.76
N ALA A 100 -5.81 -29.24 8.70
CA ALA A 100 -6.08 -29.55 10.11
C ALA A 100 -7.43 -30.27 10.27
N ALA A 101 -8.48 -29.82 9.56
CA ALA A 101 -9.80 -30.47 9.57
C ALA A 101 -9.76 -31.88 8.94
N ARG A 102 -8.96 -32.09 7.89
CA ARG A 102 -8.76 -33.41 7.29
C ARG A 102 -8.08 -34.38 8.28
N LEU A 103 -7.10 -33.90 9.04
CA LEU A 103 -6.34 -34.68 10.02
C LEU A 103 -7.13 -34.95 11.30
N ASP A 104 -8.01 -34.05 11.71
CA ASP A 104 -8.91 -34.18 12.85
C ASP A 104 -10.28 -33.55 12.53
N PRO A 105 -11.20 -34.31 11.90
CA PRO A 105 -12.53 -33.82 11.52
C PRO A 105 -13.41 -33.39 12.72
N SER A 106 -13.00 -33.72 13.95
CA SER A 106 -13.72 -33.31 15.16
C SER A 106 -13.18 -32.00 15.76
N LEU A 107 -12.10 -31.42 15.21
CA LEU A 107 -11.46 -30.22 15.71
C LEU A 107 -12.25 -28.95 15.30
N ALA A 108 -13.03 -28.42 16.25
CA ALA A 108 -13.84 -27.22 16.00
C ALA A 108 -13.02 -26.02 15.49
N MET A 109 -11.82 -25.83 16.05
CA MET A 109 -10.95 -24.70 15.68
C MET A 109 -10.39 -24.76 14.26
N ALA A 110 -10.39 -25.93 13.62
CA ALA A 110 -10.04 -26.05 12.20
C ALA A 110 -11.11 -25.41 11.29
N TYR A 111 -12.39 -25.61 11.60
CA TYR A 111 -13.51 -24.96 10.89
C TYR A 111 -13.65 -23.48 11.26
N TRP A 112 -13.38 -23.12 12.52
CA TRP A 112 -13.30 -21.73 12.95
C TRP A 112 -12.24 -20.96 12.15
N GLY A 113 -11.03 -21.52 11.99
CA GLY A 113 -9.95 -20.88 11.25
C GLY A 113 -10.28 -20.72 9.76
N GLN A 114 -10.93 -21.73 9.13
CA GLN A 114 -11.42 -21.61 7.76
C GLN A 114 -12.44 -20.47 7.61
N ALA A 115 -13.40 -20.36 8.56
CA ALA A 115 -14.37 -19.28 8.56
C ALA A 115 -13.72 -17.91 8.80
N LEU A 116 -12.73 -17.83 9.71
CA LEU A 116 -12.03 -16.58 10.03
C LEU A 116 -11.40 -15.96 8.78
N VAL A 117 -10.68 -16.76 8.01
CA VAL A 117 -9.90 -16.27 6.85
C VAL A 117 -10.72 -16.03 5.58
N LEU A 118 -11.98 -16.42 5.55
CA LEU A 118 -12.95 -15.98 4.54
C LEU A 118 -13.48 -14.56 4.85
N GLY A 119 -13.36 -14.11 6.10
CA GLY A 119 -13.67 -12.75 6.51
C GLY A 119 -12.68 -11.73 5.94
N PRO A 120 -12.98 -10.42 6.10
CA PRO A 120 -12.10 -9.35 5.67
C PRO A 120 -10.83 -9.28 6.53
N ASN A 121 -9.83 -8.56 6.03
CA ASN A 121 -8.79 -7.90 6.79
C ASN A 121 -8.69 -6.44 6.34
N ILE A 122 -7.85 -5.64 6.99
CA ILE A 122 -7.74 -4.19 6.69
C ILE A 122 -7.32 -3.87 5.25
N ASN A 123 -6.72 -4.82 4.53
CA ASN A 123 -6.24 -4.66 3.16
C ASN A 123 -7.16 -5.31 2.12
N ALA A 124 -8.10 -6.16 2.56
CA ALA A 124 -8.96 -6.92 1.67
C ALA A 124 -10.37 -7.06 2.24
N ALA A 125 -11.35 -6.53 1.55
CA ALA A 125 -12.75 -6.75 1.87
C ALA A 125 -13.13 -8.21 1.64
N MET A 126 -14.08 -8.70 2.43
CA MET A 126 -14.69 -10.01 2.20
C MET A 126 -15.48 -10.01 0.89
N LYS A 127 -15.34 -11.06 0.09
CA LYS A 127 -16.13 -11.24 -1.12
C LYS A 127 -17.56 -11.64 -0.76
N PRO A 128 -18.60 -11.10 -1.44
CA PRO A 128 -20.00 -11.45 -1.17
C PRO A 128 -20.29 -12.94 -1.26
N GLU A 129 -19.63 -13.65 -2.19
CA GLU A 129 -19.78 -15.10 -2.39
C GLU A 129 -19.23 -15.95 -1.24
N ASP A 130 -18.33 -15.41 -0.42
CA ASP A 130 -17.73 -16.11 0.73
C ASP A 130 -18.63 -16.09 1.97
N GLU A 131 -19.68 -15.26 2.01
CA GLU A 131 -20.58 -15.09 3.17
C GLU A 131 -21.28 -16.40 3.59
N LEU A 132 -21.87 -17.11 2.66
CA LEU A 132 -22.55 -18.40 2.95
C LEU A 132 -21.56 -19.50 3.33
N PRO A 133 -20.44 -19.72 2.61
CA PRO A 133 -19.41 -20.66 3.03
C PRO A 133 -18.86 -20.39 4.43
N ALA A 134 -18.59 -19.14 4.77
CA ALA A 134 -18.09 -18.76 6.10
C ALA A 134 -19.14 -19.05 7.19
N LEU A 135 -20.42 -18.75 6.95
CA LEU A 135 -21.52 -19.06 7.86
C LEU A 135 -21.65 -20.58 8.10
N GLU A 136 -21.54 -21.40 7.05
CA GLU A 136 -21.61 -22.87 7.17
C GLU A 136 -20.44 -23.40 8.01
N LEU A 137 -19.24 -22.89 7.78
CA LEU A 137 -18.03 -23.29 8.50
C LEU A 137 -18.10 -22.91 9.98
N VAL A 138 -18.52 -21.70 10.32
CA VAL A 138 -18.64 -21.28 11.73
C VAL A 138 -19.75 -22.06 12.46
N ARG A 139 -20.87 -22.37 11.80
CA ARG A 139 -21.92 -23.27 12.34
C ARG A 139 -21.38 -24.68 12.58
N LYS A 140 -20.53 -25.17 11.67
CA LYS A 140 -19.87 -26.46 11.85
C LYS A 140 -18.94 -26.43 13.08
N ALA A 141 -18.13 -25.37 13.23
CA ALA A 141 -17.30 -25.16 14.40
C ALA A 141 -18.15 -25.14 15.69
N ALA A 142 -19.25 -24.40 15.72
CA ALA A 142 -20.16 -24.32 16.86
C ALA A 142 -20.76 -25.69 17.21
N SER A 143 -21.16 -26.48 16.24
CA SER A 143 -21.68 -27.84 16.46
C SER A 143 -20.67 -28.80 17.11
N LEU A 144 -19.38 -28.54 16.97
CA LEU A 144 -18.28 -29.33 17.52
C LEU A 144 -17.71 -28.74 18.83
N ALA A 145 -18.13 -27.52 19.21
CA ALA A 145 -17.54 -26.76 20.32
C ALA A 145 -17.71 -27.38 21.70
N GLY A 146 -18.62 -28.36 21.86
CA GLY A 146 -18.88 -28.99 23.17
C GLY A 146 -17.68 -29.71 23.80
N LYS A 147 -16.63 -30.00 23.01
CA LYS A 147 -15.37 -30.58 23.50
C LYS A 147 -14.20 -29.57 23.54
N SER A 148 -14.46 -28.35 23.12
CA SER A 148 -13.46 -27.27 23.08
C SER A 148 -13.29 -26.62 24.44
N SER A 149 -12.14 -26.01 24.70
CA SER A 149 -11.88 -25.22 25.90
C SER A 149 -12.82 -23.99 25.98
N PRO A 150 -13.02 -23.40 27.17
CA PRO A 150 -13.82 -22.18 27.31
C PRO A 150 -13.32 -21.01 26.46
N ARG A 151 -11.99 -20.92 26.22
CA ARG A 151 -11.37 -19.95 25.31
C ARG A 151 -11.81 -20.18 23.85
N GLU A 152 -11.71 -21.41 23.38
CA GLU A 152 -12.09 -21.77 22.01
C GLU A 152 -13.59 -21.55 21.77
N GLN A 153 -14.42 -21.92 22.75
CA GLN A 153 -15.88 -21.67 22.70
C GLN A 153 -16.19 -20.17 22.57
N ALA A 154 -15.47 -19.31 23.32
CA ALA A 154 -15.66 -17.87 23.23
C ALA A 154 -15.27 -17.32 21.85
N LEU A 155 -14.15 -17.78 21.27
CA LEU A 155 -13.73 -17.41 19.91
C LEU A 155 -14.71 -17.85 18.84
N ILE A 156 -15.23 -19.09 18.94
CA ILE A 156 -16.24 -19.62 18.01
C ILE A 156 -17.53 -18.79 18.13
N HIS A 157 -18.01 -18.54 19.34
CA HIS A 157 -19.23 -17.75 19.57
C HIS A 157 -19.10 -16.30 19.07
N ALA A 158 -17.93 -15.69 19.22
CA ALA A 158 -17.67 -14.37 18.67
C ALA A 158 -17.75 -14.38 17.15
N LEU A 159 -17.10 -15.37 16.49
CA LEU A 159 -17.08 -15.45 15.04
C LEU A 159 -18.47 -15.75 14.43
N GLU A 160 -19.38 -16.42 15.15
CA GLU A 160 -20.77 -16.57 14.72
C GLU A 160 -21.49 -15.23 14.50
N LYS A 161 -21.05 -14.15 15.16
CA LYS A 161 -21.62 -12.80 14.99
C LYS A 161 -21.20 -12.14 13.67
N ARG A 162 -20.08 -12.61 13.08
CA ARG A 162 -19.53 -12.02 11.85
C ARG A 162 -20.33 -12.39 10.60
N TYR A 163 -21.11 -13.48 10.62
CA TYR A 163 -21.79 -14.02 9.43
C TYR A 163 -23.28 -14.18 9.67
N SER A 164 -24.11 -13.59 8.80
CA SER A 164 -25.57 -13.65 8.85
C SER A 164 -26.20 -14.43 7.67
N GLY A 165 -25.38 -14.75 6.65
CA GLY A 165 -25.84 -15.28 5.36
C GLY A 165 -26.32 -14.21 4.39
N ASN A 166 -26.16 -12.93 4.74
CA ASN A 166 -26.45 -11.80 3.87
C ASN A 166 -25.26 -10.84 3.83
N ALA A 167 -24.61 -10.76 2.68
CA ALA A 167 -23.43 -9.91 2.47
C ALA A 167 -23.72 -8.40 2.64
N GLU A 168 -24.96 -7.94 2.47
CA GLU A 168 -25.34 -6.54 2.70
C GLU A 168 -25.21 -6.12 4.17
N ASN A 169 -25.25 -7.07 5.10
CA ASN A 169 -25.10 -6.84 6.53
C ASN A 169 -23.65 -6.72 6.99
N ARG A 170 -22.67 -6.74 6.07
CA ARG A 170 -21.22 -6.85 6.37
C ARG A 170 -20.79 -5.88 7.48
N LYS A 171 -21.11 -4.60 7.34
CA LYS A 171 -20.71 -3.58 8.32
C LYS A 171 -21.31 -3.81 9.72
N ALA A 172 -22.57 -4.24 9.78
CA ALA A 172 -23.23 -4.55 11.06
C ALA A 172 -22.65 -5.83 11.68
N ASN A 173 -22.36 -6.82 10.86
CA ASN A 173 -21.77 -8.09 11.27
C ASN A 173 -20.32 -7.92 11.78
N ASP A 174 -19.50 -7.11 11.10
CA ASP A 174 -18.12 -6.82 11.55
C ASP A 174 -18.14 -6.08 12.90
N LYS A 175 -19.06 -5.14 13.09
CA LYS A 175 -19.25 -4.49 14.38
C LYS A 175 -19.68 -5.49 15.48
N ALA A 176 -20.65 -6.34 15.18
CA ALA A 176 -21.12 -7.36 16.14
C ALA A 176 -20.01 -8.36 16.51
N TYR A 177 -19.17 -8.72 15.55
CA TYR A 177 -17.98 -9.53 15.81
C TYR A 177 -16.96 -8.79 16.68
N ALA A 178 -16.65 -7.53 16.40
CA ALA A 178 -15.73 -6.72 17.20
C ALA A 178 -16.24 -6.56 18.66
N ASP A 179 -17.54 -6.32 18.85
CA ASP A 179 -18.15 -6.24 20.18
C ASP A 179 -18.05 -7.60 20.93
N ALA A 180 -18.31 -8.72 20.25
CA ALA A 180 -18.19 -10.05 20.85
C ALA A 180 -16.72 -10.43 21.14
N MET A 181 -15.78 -9.98 20.32
CA MET A 181 -14.34 -10.18 20.59
C MET A 181 -13.86 -9.31 21.77
N ARG A 182 -14.43 -8.11 21.96
CA ARG A 182 -14.18 -7.30 23.17
C ARG A 182 -14.62 -8.06 24.42
N ASP A 183 -15.82 -8.66 24.42
CA ASP A 183 -16.32 -9.49 25.53
C ASP A 183 -15.40 -10.70 25.77
N ALA A 184 -14.95 -11.36 24.70
CA ALA A 184 -14.00 -12.46 24.81
C ALA A 184 -12.66 -12.00 25.44
N HIS A 185 -12.12 -10.84 25.03
CA HIS A 185 -10.90 -10.27 25.62
C HIS A 185 -11.08 -9.93 27.11
N GLN A 186 -12.23 -9.38 27.50
CA GLN A 186 -12.54 -9.12 28.92
C GLN A 186 -12.58 -10.41 29.76
N ARG A 187 -13.04 -11.53 29.18
CA ARG A 187 -13.07 -12.85 29.86
C ARG A 187 -11.70 -13.53 29.93
N PHE A 188 -10.83 -13.25 28.95
CA PHE A 188 -9.48 -13.84 28.82
C PHE A 188 -8.41 -12.74 28.67
N PRO A 189 -8.26 -11.83 29.66
CA PRO A 189 -7.43 -10.64 29.53
C PRO A 189 -5.92 -10.95 29.42
N ASP A 190 -5.51 -12.15 29.84
CA ASP A 190 -4.11 -12.59 29.78
C ASP A 190 -3.75 -13.35 28.50
N ASP A 191 -4.75 -13.64 27.64
CA ASP A 191 -4.51 -14.36 26.40
C ASP A 191 -4.12 -13.39 25.26
N PRO A 192 -2.88 -13.48 24.74
CA PRO A 192 -2.42 -12.54 23.73
C PRO A 192 -3.13 -12.71 22.38
N ASP A 193 -3.53 -13.94 22.02
CA ASP A 193 -4.22 -14.17 20.74
C ASP A 193 -5.65 -13.66 20.79
N VAL A 194 -6.37 -13.84 21.90
CA VAL A 194 -7.71 -13.26 22.07
C VAL A 194 -7.64 -11.73 22.00
N ALA A 195 -6.62 -11.13 22.64
CA ALA A 195 -6.40 -9.69 22.55
C ALA A 195 -6.13 -9.23 21.11
N MET A 196 -5.27 -9.94 20.36
CA MET A 196 -4.94 -9.54 18.97
C MET A 196 -6.08 -9.78 17.99
N LEU A 197 -6.86 -10.84 18.14
CA LEU A 197 -8.08 -11.06 17.35
C LEU A 197 -9.15 -9.98 17.65
N TYR A 198 -9.22 -9.48 18.90
CA TYR A 198 -10.04 -8.31 19.22
C TYR A 198 -9.54 -7.04 18.52
N VAL A 199 -8.23 -6.79 18.56
CA VAL A 199 -7.62 -5.63 17.90
C VAL A 199 -7.90 -5.67 16.39
N GLU A 200 -7.69 -6.82 15.74
CA GLU A 200 -7.98 -7.01 14.32
C GLU A 200 -9.45 -6.76 14.00
N ALA A 201 -10.36 -7.36 14.78
CA ALA A 201 -11.80 -7.16 14.61
C ALA A 201 -12.19 -5.68 14.69
N MET A 202 -11.59 -4.91 15.59
CA MET A 202 -11.79 -3.46 15.69
C MET A 202 -11.19 -2.70 14.50
N MET A 203 -10.01 -3.12 14.02
CA MET A 203 -9.37 -2.53 12.84
C MET A 203 -10.23 -2.73 11.58
N ASP A 204 -10.85 -3.91 11.43
CA ASP A 204 -11.71 -4.25 10.29
C ASP A 204 -13.01 -3.45 10.24
N THR A 205 -13.48 -2.89 11.37
CA THR A 205 -14.69 -2.03 11.36
C THR A 205 -14.48 -0.72 10.62
N LYS A 206 -13.23 -0.27 10.44
CA LYS A 206 -12.83 0.97 9.78
C LYS A 206 -11.42 0.89 9.19
N PRO A 207 -11.20 0.04 8.18
CA PRO A 207 -9.87 -0.18 7.61
C PRO A 207 -9.18 1.14 7.27
N TRP A 208 -7.93 1.33 7.73
CA TRP A 208 -7.11 2.54 7.53
C TRP A 208 -7.63 3.84 8.16
N GLY A 209 -8.88 3.85 8.65
CA GLY A 209 -9.53 5.00 9.27
C GLY A 209 -9.27 5.08 10.78
N TYR A 210 -8.02 5.11 11.23
CA TYR A 210 -7.66 5.09 12.66
C TYR A 210 -7.36 6.49 13.21
N TRP A 211 -6.82 7.38 12.37
CA TRP A 211 -6.34 8.70 12.76
C TRP A 211 -6.88 9.80 11.85
N MET A 212 -7.08 10.97 12.40
CA MET A 212 -7.27 12.20 11.62
C MET A 212 -5.91 12.71 11.09
N ASN A 213 -5.93 13.57 10.09
CA ASN A 213 -4.71 14.11 9.47
C ASN A 213 -3.82 14.91 10.44
N ASP A 214 -4.38 15.41 11.53
CA ASP A 214 -3.65 16.09 12.62
C ASP A 214 -3.07 15.12 13.67
N GLY A 215 -3.33 13.81 13.51
CA GLY A 215 -2.87 12.76 14.42
C GLY A 215 -3.81 12.51 15.60
N TYR A 216 -5.03 13.09 15.60
CA TYR A 216 -6.03 12.78 16.62
C TYR A 216 -6.61 11.37 16.39
N PRO A 217 -6.69 10.51 17.44
CA PRO A 217 -7.23 9.16 17.28
C PRO A 217 -8.75 9.18 17.07
N LEU A 218 -9.23 8.44 16.07
CA LEU A 218 -10.64 8.17 15.90
C LEU A 218 -11.14 7.18 16.97
N GLU A 219 -12.47 7.10 17.14
CA GLU A 219 -13.13 6.28 18.17
C GLU A 219 -12.55 4.85 18.21
N GLY A 220 -12.19 4.37 19.41
CA GLY A 220 -11.62 3.04 19.66
C GLY A 220 -10.14 2.88 19.29
N THR A 221 -9.52 3.82 18.55
CA THR A 221 -8.12 3.70 18.14
C THR A 221 -7.16 3.70 19.33
N ALA A 222 -7.34 4.61 20.27
CA ALA A 222 -6.48 4.69 21.45
C ALA A 222 -6.58 3.40 22.31
N GLU A 223 -7.78 2.79 22.39
CA GLU A 223 -8.00 1.52 23.08
C GLU A 223 -7.18 0.40 22.45
N ILE A 224 -7.32 0.18 21.14
CA ILE A 224 -6.62 -0.93 20.46
C ILE A 224 -5.11 -0.73 20.39
N VAL A 225 -4.63 0.52 20.32
CA VAL A 225 -3.20 0.83 20.47
C VAL A 225 -2.71 0.41 21.87
N GLY A 226 -3.43 0.78 22.93
CA GLY A 226 -3.08 0.42 24.29
C GLY A 226 -3.07 -1.10 24.54
N VAL A 227 -4.07 -1.82 24.01
CA VAL A 227 -4.12 -3.30 24.09
C VAL A 227 -2.91 -3.91 23.36
N THR A 228 -2.59 -3.42 22.17
CA THR A 228 -1.46 -3.93 21.37
C THR A 228 -0.12 -3.69 22.08
N GLU A 229 0.09 -2.50 22.64
CA GLU A 229 1.30 -2.15 23.40
C GLU A 229 1.44 -3.02 24.66
N GLU A 230 0.35 -3.32 25.37
CA GLU A 230 0.38 -4.22 26.52
C GLU A 230 0.73 -5.65 26.10
N VAL A 231 0.16 -6.16 25.00
CA VAL A 231 0.54 -7.48 24.48
C VAL A 231 2.02 -7.49 24.08
N MET A 232 2.53 -6.48 23.38
CA MET A 232 3.95 -6.39 22.99
C MET A 232 4.88 -6.29 24.21
N ARG A 233 4.46 -5.64 25.28
CA ARG A 233 5.22 -5.54 26.53
C ARG A 233 5.39 -6.91 27.19
N ARG A 234 4.34 -7.74 27.19
CA ARG A 234 4.31 -9.08 27.81
C ARG A 234 4.85 -10.16 26.87
N TYR A 235 4.55 -10.04 25.59
CA TYR A 235 4.85 -11.01 24.54
C TYR A 235 5.53 -10.31 23.34
N PRO A 236 6.79 -9.84 23.47
CA PRO A 236 7.43 -8.96 22.51
C PRO A 236 7.68 -9.60 21.12
N ARG A 237 7.44 -10.90 20.99
CA ARG A 237 7.58 -11.64 19.74
C ARG A 237 6.24 -12.22 19.25
N HIS A 238 5.11 -11.69 19.70
CA HIS A 238 3.80 -12.10 19.20
C HIS A 238 3.58 -11.55 17.79
N PRO A 239 3.40 -12.41 16.74
CA PRO A 239 3.40 -11.97 15.34
C PRO A 239 2.28 -10.97 15.02
N GLY A 240 1.04 -11.25 15.47
CA GLY A 240 -0.08 -10.33 15.30
C GLY A 240 0.15 -8.98 15.98
N ALA A 241 0.70 -8.97 17.22
CA ALA A 241 0.91 -7.72 17.93
C ALA A 241 1.93 -6.80 17.24
N VAL A 242 3.09 -7.33 16.85
CA VAL A 242 4.11 -6.52 16.17
C VAL A 242 3.68 -6.08 14.77
N HIS A 243 2.90 -6.90 14.04
CA HIS A 243 2.37 -6.56 12.73
C HIS A 243 1.29 -5.47 12.81
N PHE A 244 0.25 -5.70 13.62
CA PHE A 244 -0.87 -4.75 13.74
C PHE A 244 -0.42 -3.42 14.34
N TYR A 245 0.57 -3.44 15.24
CA TYR A 245 1.15 -2.20 15.77
C TYR A 245 1.80 -1.34 14.69
N ILE A 246 2.46 -1.95 13.71
CA ILE A 246 3.00 -1.20 12.55
C ILE A 246 1.85 -0.47 11.85
N HIS A 247 0.78 -1.18 11.46
CA HIS A 247 -0.37 -0.58 10.79
C HIS A 247 -1.09 0.51 11.62
N LEU A 248 -1.16 0.33 12.94
CA LEU A 248 -1.77 1.31 13.81
C LEU A 248 -0.94 2.60 13.96
N ILE A 249 0.39 2.50 13.87
CA ILE A 249 1.30 3.63 14.17
C ILE A 249 1.85 4.30 12.89
N GLU A 250 1.97 3.58 11.79
CA GLU A 250 2.54 4.11 10.55
C GLU A 250 1.88 5.41 10.04
N PRO A 251 0.53 5.63 10.17
CA PRO A 251 -0.08 6.87 9.72
C PRO A 251 0.18 8.08 10.65
N THR A 252 0.72 7.84 11.83
CA THR A 252 0.90 8.89 12.86
C THR A 252 2.10 9.80 12.55
N ASN A 253 2.18 10.91 13.31
CA ASN A 253 3.34 11.79 13.29
C ASN A 253 4.54 11.26 14.08
N MET A 254 4.39 10.09 14.75
CA MET A 254 5.41 9.43 15.57
C MET A 254 5.64 7.96 15.14
N PRO A 255 5.95 7.70 13.86
CA PRO A 255 6.15 6.33 13.37
C PRO A 255 7.31 5.60 14.05
N GLU A 256 8.27 6.32 14.64
CA GLU A 256 9.37 5.75 15.42
C GLU A 256 8.92 4.91 16.62
N ARG A 257 7.71 5.09 17.12
CA ARG A 257 7.14 4.22 18.18
C ARG A 257 7.10 2.76 17.76
N ALA A 258 6.93 2.50 16.46
CA ALA A 258 6.89 1.14 15.93
C ALA A 258 8.25 0.62 15.41
N GLU A 259 9.37 1.37 15.58
CA GLU A 259 10.68 0.94 15.08
C GLU A 259 11.12 -0.41 15.64
N LYS A 260 10.96 -0.62 16.96
CA LYS A 260 11.28 -1.90 17.60
C LYS A 260 10.39 -3.05 17.11
N ALA A 261 9.11 -2.78 16.85
CA ALA A 261 8.20 -3.76 16.27
C ALA A 261 8.66 -4.15 14.84
N ALA A 262 9.02 -3.17 14.03
CA ALA A 262 9.57 -3.37 12.69
C ALA A 262 10.84 -4.23 12.72
N ASP A 263 11.82 -3.87 13.55
CA ASP A 263 13.07 -4.66 13.70
C ASP A 263 12.79 -6.10 14.16
N THR A 264 11.79 -6.30 15.03
CA THR A 264 11.38 -7.64 15.50
C THR A 264 10.74 -8.45 14.37
N LEU A 265 9.77 -7.86 13.66
CA LEU A 265 8.99 -8.56 12.62
C LEU A 265 9.87 -9.01 11.44
N LEU A 266 10.90 -8.24 11.08
CA LEU A 266 11.81 -8.53 9.97
C LEU A 266 12.38 -9.96 10.00
N THR A 267 12.56 -10.51 11.21
CA THR A 267 13.17 -11.82 11.42
C THR A 267 12.22 -12.85 12.04
N LEU A 268 11.00 -12.43 12.35
CA LEU A 268 10.07 -13.25 13.12
C LEU A 268 9.47 -14.38 12.27
N MET A 269 9.12 -14.07 11.01
CA MET A 269 8.45 -14.97 10.07
C MET A 269 9.11 -14.90 8.67
N PRO A 270 10.35 -15.41 8.51
CA PRO A 270 11.18 -15.17 7.31
C PRO A 270 10.61 -15.65 5.98
N ASP A 271 9.67 -16.61 5.98
CA ASP A 271 9.02 -17.11 4.77
C ASP A 271 7.57 -16.60 4.59
N ALA A 272 7.11 -15.68 5.45
CA ALA A 272 5.86 -14.95 5.25
C ALA A 272 6.15 -13.59 4.58
N GLY A 273 6.06 -13.54 3.24
CA GLY A 273 6.50 -12.38 2.46
C GLY A 273 5.92 -11.06 2.94
N HIS A 274 4.61 -10.98 3.20
CA HIS A 274 3.99 -9.76 3.73
C HIS A 274 4.54 -9.37 5.11
N ALA A 275 4.72 -10.32 6.03
CA ALA A 275 5.29 -10.02 7.35
C ALA A 275 6.75 -9.49 7.26
N VAL A 276 7.55 -10.01 6.31
CA VAL A 276 8.91 -9.53 6.05
C VAL A 276 8.91 -8.14 5.40
N HIS A 277 7.91 -7.82 4.59
CA HIS A 277 7.73 -6.52 3.96
C HIS A 277 7.33 -5.42 4.97
N MET A 278 6.46 -5.72 5.93
CA MET A 278 5.85 -4.75 6.85
C MET A 278 6.83 -3.82 7.60
N PRO A 279 8.02 -4.26 8.03
CA PRO A 279 9.01 -3.35 8.60
C PRO A 279 9.34 -2.16 7.71
N SER A 280 9.23 -2.31 6.38
CA SER A 280 9.55 -1.25 5.43
C SER A 280 8.60 -0.05 5.53
N HIS A 281 7.38 -0.22 5.99
CA HIS A 281 6.43 0.86 6.26
C HIS A 281 7.02 1.84 7.28
N ILE A 282 7.52 1.33 8.40
CA ILE A 282 8.15 2.15 9.42
C ILE A 282 9.51 2.68 8.94
N TYR A 283 10.34 1.84 8.33
CA TYR A 283 11.67 2.25 7.85
C TYR A 283 11.59 3.40 6.84
N LEU A 284 10.60 3.38 5.93
CA LEU A 284 10.36 4.46 4.99
C LEU A 284 10.02 5.77 5.73
N ARG A 285 9.09 5.71 6.69
CA ARG A 285 8.64 6.86 7.49
C ARG A 285 9.74 7.48 8.35
N ILE A 286 10.64 6.68 8.92
CA ILE A 286 11.73 7.17 9.78
C ILE A 286 13.05 7.43 9.02
N GLY A 287 13.06 7.24 7.69
CA GLY A 287 14.21 7.52 6.83
C GLY A 287 15.33 6.48 6.89
N ARG A 288 14.99 5.22 7.25
CA ARG A 288 15.88 4.04 7.18
C ARG A 288 15.71 3.35 5.81
N TYR A 289 15.93 4.08 4.72
CA TYR A 289 15.62 3.63 3.35
C TYR A 289 16.38 2.37 2.94
N ALA A 290 17.63 2.20 3.36
CA ALA A 290 18.40 0.99 3.10
C ALA A 290 17.77 -0.26 3.74
N ASP A 291 17.22 -0.12 4.95
CA ASP A 291 16.53 -1.21 5.64
C ASP A 291 15.19 -1.51 4.97
N ALA A 292 14.48 -0.48 4.48
CA ALA A 292 13.26 -0.65 3.69
C ALA A 292 13.54 -1.40 2.37
N ILE A 293 14.62 -1.06 1.66
CA ILE A 293 15.08 -1.77 0.46
C ILE A 293 15.35 -3.24 0.78
N LYS A 294 16.14 -3.52 1.83
CA LYS A 294 16.47 -4.87 2.24
C LYS A 294 15.25 -5.69 2.63
N SER A 295 14.34 -5.11 3.40
CA SER A 295 13.07 -5.73 3.82
C SER A 295 12.28 -6.20 2.59
N ASN A 296 12.08 -5.33 1.59
CA ASN A 296 11.33 -5.67 0.38
C ASN A 296 12.06 -6.69 -0.52
N GLN A 297 13.38 -6.63 -0.60
CA GLN A 297 14.16 -7.66 -1.32
C GLN A 297 13.98 -9.05 -0.69
N LEU A 298 13.99 -9.12 0.65
CA LEU A 298 13.75 -10.36 1.39
C LEU A 298 12.31 -10.84 1.22
N ALA A 299 11.33 -9.94 1.26
CA ALA A 299 9.92 -10.24 1.06
C ALA A 299 9.66 -10.81 -0.35
N ILE A 300 10.19 -10.17 -1.39
CA ILE A 300 10.12 -10.66 -2.78
C ILE A 300 10.75 -12.05 -2.91
N ALA A 301 11.86 -12.30 -2.24
CA ALA A 301 12.51 -13.61 -2.25
C ALA A 301 11.67 -14.67 -1.51
N ALA A 302 11.04 -14.32 -0.38
CA ALA A 302 10.13 -15.20 0.36
C ALA A 302 8.90 -15.58 -0.50
N ASP A 303 8.27 -14.60 -1.13
CA ASP A 303 7.11 -14.83 -2.01
C ASP A 303 7.46 -15.73 -3.19
N LYS A 304 8.61 -15.52 -3.83
CA LYS A 304 9.06 -16.40 -4.93
C LYS A 304 9.27 -17.85 -4.48
N ARG A 305 9.81 -18.07 -3.27
CA ARG A 305 9.91 -19.43 -2.70
C ARG A 305 8.54 -20.03 -2.47
N TYR A 306 7.62 -19.27 -1.90
CA TYR A 306 6.24 -19.68 -1.67
C TYR A 306 5.52 -20.06 -2.98
N PHE A 307 5.60 -19.21 -4.02
CA PHE A 307 5.01 -19.51 -5.33
C PHE A 307 5.62 -20.76 -5.98
N GLY A 308 6.95 -20.94 -5.89
CA GLY A 308 7.63 -22.15 -6.38
C GLY A 308 7.17 -23.43 -5.67
N GLN A 309 6.94 -23.38 -4.37
CA GLN A 309 6.41 -24.52 -3.61
C GLN A 309 4.97 -24.87 -4.03
N ARG A 310 4.13 -23.86 -4.25
CA ARG A 310 2.75 -24.06 -4.73
C ARG A 310 2.71 -24.69 -6.13
N GLN A 311 3.52 -24.18 -7.04
CA GLN A 311 3.61 -24.70 -8.40
C GLN A 311 4.06 -26.17 -8.41
N ALA A 312 5.03 -26.53 -7.59
CA ALA A 312 5.50 -27.91 -7.45
C ALA A 312 4.42 -28.89 -6.95
N GLN A 313 3.36 -28.39 -6.30
CA GLN A 313 2.22 -29.16 -5.82
C GLN A 313 1.06 -29.24 -6.82
N GLY A 314 1.24 -28.73 -8.05
CA GLY A 314 0.20 -28.75 -9.08
C GLY A 314 -0.96 -27.77 -8.83
N SER A 315 -0.76 -26.75 -8.03
CA SER A 315 -1.73 -25.66 -7.85
C SER A 315 -1.67 -24.71 -9.04
N GLU A 316 -2.56 -24.89 -10.02
CA GLU A 316 -2.55 -24.14 -11.28
C GLU A 316 -3.14 -22.71 -11.18
N SER A 317 -3.78 -22.33 -10.07
CA SER A 317 -4.56 -21.07 -10.01
C SER A 317 -3.85 -19.93 -9.24
N GLN A 318 -2.62 -19.58 -9.62
CA GLN A 318 -1.95 -18.41 -9.02
C GLN A 318 -2.47 -17.08 -9.57
N GLU A 319 -2.93 -17.04 -10.81
CA GLU A 319 -3.31 -15.79 -11.50
C GLU A 319 -4.59 -15.15 -10.98
N GLN A 320 -5.46 -15.89 -10.31
CA GLN A 320 -6.74 -15.40 -9.78
C GLN A 320 -6.71 -15.06 -8.28
N GLU A 321 -5.59 -15.25 -7.60
CA GLU A 321 -5.47 -14.95 -6.18
C GLU A 321 -5.01 -13.50 -5.97
N LEU A 322 -5.63 -12.82 -5.01
CA LEU A 322 -5.32 -11.43 -4.64
C LEU A 322 -3.85 -11.26 -4.21
N TYR A 323 -3.27 -12.26 -3.55
CA TYR A 323 -1.93 -12.17 -2.97
C TYR A 323 -0.82 -11.90 -4.01
N PRO A 324 -0.70 -12.61 -5.15
CA PRO A 324 0.28 -12.30 -6.18
C PRO A 324 0.09 -10.94 -6.83
N VAL A 325 -1.17 -10.52 -7.05
CA VAL A 325 -1.48 -9.26 -7.75
C VAL A 325 -1.28 -8.04 -6.85
N ILE A 326 -1.65 -8.12 -5.59
CA ILE A 326 -1.60 -6.98 -4.66
C ILE A 326 -0.36 -7.03 -3.78
N TYR A 327 -0.20 -8.04 -2.91
CA TYR A 327 0.87 -8.05 -1.90
C TYR A 327 2.27 -8.19 -2.51
N PHE A 328 2.45 -9.11 -3.44
CA PHE A 328 3.75 -9.27 -4.12
C PHE A 328 4.12 -8.05 -4.96
N THR A 329 3.15 -7.48 -5.69
CA THR A 329 3.34 -6.25 -6.47
C THR A 329 3.63 -5.06 -5.55
N HIS A 330 2.97 -4.99 -4.40
CA HIS A 330 3.19 -3.96 -3.39
C HIS A 330 4.62 -4.01 -2.80
N ASN A 331 5.18 -5.20 -2.56
CA ASN A 331 6.57 -5.35 -2.12
C ASN A 331 7.56 -4.74 -3.15
N MET A 332 7.31 -4.95 -4.44
CA MET A 332 8.12 -4.35 -5.52
C MET A 332 7.90 -2.84 -5.63
N HIS A 333 6.67 -2.37 -5.41
CA HIS A 333 6.32 -0.95 -5.40
C HIS A 333 7.03 -0.21 -4.25
N PHE A 334 7.06 -0.80 -3.06
CA PHE A 334 7.82 -0.28 -1.93
C PHE A 334 9.33 -0.26 -2.18
N LEU A 335 9.86 -1.31 -2.82
CA LEU A 335 11.27 -1.35 -3.21
C LEU A 335 11.63 -0.18 -4.13
N TRP A 336 10.77 0.12 -5.11
CA TRP A 336 10.92 1.30 -5.97
C TRP A 336 10.91 2.60 -5.18
N ALA A 337 9.93 2.79 -4.29
CA ALA A 337 9.79 4.01 -3.50
C ALA A 337 11.00 4.24 -2.58
N ALA A 338 11.41 3.19 -1.85
CA ALA A 338 12.57 3.25 -0.96
C ALA A 338 13.88 3.51 -1.72
N ALA A 339 14.09 2.83 -2.85
CA ALA A 339 15.26 3.05 -3.71
C ALA A 339 15.28 4.46 -4.31
N THR A 340 14.10 5.02 -4.64
CA THR A 340 13.97 6.40 -5.10
C THR A 340 14.39 7.40 -4.02
N ALA A 341 13.95 7.20 -2.79
CA ALA A 341 14.32 8.05 -1.65
C ALA A 341 15.81 7.94 -1.29
N ASP A 342 16.42 6.77 -1.46
CA ASP A 342 17.83 6.48 -1.20
C ASP A 342 18.77 6.88 -2.37
N GLY A 343 18.23 7.37 -3.49
CA GLY A 343 18.99 7.82 -4.67
C GLY A 343 19.56 6.68 -5.53
N GLN A 344 19.06 5.45 -5.38
CA GLN A 344 19.48 4.27 -6.15
C GLN A 344 18.68 4.14 -7.45
N SER A 345 19.05 4.93 -8.48
CA SER A 345 18.28 5.04 -9.72
C SER A 345 18.11 3.71 -10.46
N ARG A 346 19.14 2.88 -10.49
CA ARG A 346 19.10 1.56 -11.15
C ARG A 346 18.06 0.66 -10.48
N THR A 347 18.18 0.48 -9.17
CA THR A 347 17.23 -0.35 -8.39
C THR A 347 15.80 0.17 -8.53
N ALA A 348 15.61 1.50 -8.46
CA ALA A 348 14.31 2.13 -8.58
C ALA A 348 13.67 1.88 -9.97
N ILE A 349 14.39 2.14 -11.06
CA ILE A 349 13.86 1.99 -12.43
C ILE A 349 13.58 0.51 -12.73
N GLU A 350 14.47 -0.41 -12.34
CA GLU A 350 14.26 -1.85 -12.52
C GLU A 350 13.02 -2.35 -11.76
N SER A 351 12.85 -1.90 -10.50
CA SER A 351 11.68 -2.26 -9.69
C SER A 351 10.40 -1.68 -10.28
N ALA A 352 10.42 -0.43 -10.72
CA ALA A 352 9.31 0.24 -11.39
C ALA A 352 8.82 -0.55 -12.62
N ARG A 353 9.74 -0.99 -13.48
CA ARG A 353 9.41 -1.80 -14.66
C ARG A 353 8.82 -3.16 -14.28
N LYS A 354 9.34 -3.81 -13.22
CA LYS A 354 8.80 -5.06 -12.71
C LYS A 354 7.39 -4.90 -12.14
N VAL A 355 7.15 -3.84 -11.37
CA VAL A 355 5.81 -3.49 -10.86
C VAL A 355 4.81 -3.39 -12.02
N ALA A 356 5.13 -2.58 -13.03
CA ALA A 356 4.22 -2.37 -14.16
C ALA A 356 3.99 -3.62 -15.01
N SER A 357 4.97 -4.53 -15.08
CA SER A 357 4.87 -5.76 -15.89
C SER A 357 3.91 -6.82 -15.31
N VAL A 358 3.57 -6.73 -14.03
CA VAL A 358 2.57 -7.63 -13.39
C VAL A 358 1.15 -7.23 -13.76
N ILE A 359 0.93 -5.94 -14.05
CA ILE A 359 -0.40 -5.38 -14.31
C ILE A 359 -0.61 -5.28 -15.83
N ASP A 360 -1.17 -6.30 -16.42
CA ASP A 360 -1.61 -6.26 -17.82
C ASP A 360 -2.96 -5.54 -17.98
N ASP A 361 -3.48 -5.48 -19.19
CA ASP A 361 -4.75 -4.78 -19.47
C ASP A 361 -5.97 -5.56 -18.92
N VAL A 362 -5.85 -6.87 -18.68
CA VAL A 362 -6.91 -7.69 -18.06
C VAL A 362 -6.97 -7.35 -16.57
N VAL A 363 -5.84 -7.44 -15.86
CA VAL A 363 -5.75 -7.08 -14.43
C VAL A 363 -6.21 -5.62 -14.22
N LEU A 364 -5.77 -4.71 -15.09
CA LEU A 364 -6.15 -3.30 -14.99
C LEU A 364 -7.65 -3.07 -15.16
N LYS A 365 -8.32 -3.87 -15.99
CA LYS A 365 -9.78 -3.81 -16.19
C LYS A 365 -10.54 -4.42 -15.02
N GLU A 366 -10.07 -5.56 -14.51
CA GLU A 366 -10.72 -6.28 -13.40
C GLU A 366 -10.46 -5.61 -12.04
N VAL A 367 -9.28 -5.01 -11.87
CA VAL A 367 -8.85 -4.35 -10.63
C VAL A 367 -8.35 -2.94 -10.95
N PRO A 368 -9.24 -1.98 -11.31
CA PRO A 368 -8.87 -0.63 -11.75
C PRO A 368 -7.93 0.13 -10.79
N PRO A 369 -8.00 -0.05 -9.46
CA PRO A 369 -7.05 0.57 -8.53
C PRO A 369 -5.58 0.26 -8.80
N THR A 370 -5.26 -0.84 -9.48
CA THR A 370 -3.88 -1.19 -9.87
C THR A 370 -3.27 -0.25 -10.93
N ALA A 371 -4.04 0.71 -11.44
CA ALA A 371 -3.58 1.72 -12.39
C ALA A 371 -2.35 2.50 -11.88
N ILE A 372 -2.22 2.70 -10.57
CA ILE A 372 -1.06 3.33 -9.96
C ILE A 372 0.24 2.59 -10.31
N PHE A 373 0.23 1.28 -10.37
CA PHE A 373 1.40 0.46 -10.69
C PHE A 373 1.87 0.62 -12.14
N ARG A 374 0.96 0.96 -13.06
CA ARG A 374 1.28 1.15 -14.49
C ARG A 374 2.01 2.46 -14.78
N VAL A 375 1.87 3.49 -13.93
CA VAL A 375 2.52 4.79 -14.12
C VAL A 375 3.92 4.87 -13.53
N VAL A 376 4.26 3.94 -12.64
CA VAL A 376 5.52 3.95 -11.87
C VAL A 376 6.78 4.05 -12.76
N PRO A 377 6.90 3.38 -13.92
CA PRO A 377 8.08 3.52 -14.77
C PRO A 377 8.27 4.95 -15.30
N TYR A 378 7.20 5.62 -15.70
CA TYR A 378 7.26 7.00 -16.20
C TYR A 378 7.74 7.96 -15.11
N TRP A 379 7.23 7.77 -13.88
CA TRP A 379 7.58 8.60 -12.74
C TRP A 379 9.01 8.32 -12.23
N ALA A 380 9.45 7.06 -12.28
CA ALA A 380 10.84 6.71 -11.98
C ALA A 380 11.82 7.37 -12.96
N LEU A 381 11.56 7.29 -14.27
CA LEU A 381 12.37 7.95 -15.30
C LEU A 381 12.40 9.47 -15.11
N ALA A 382 11.24 10.09 -14.85
CA ALA A 382 11.14 11.52 -14.59
C ALA A 382 11.94 11.92 -13.35
N ARG A 383 11.81 11.16 -12.25
CA ARG A 383 12.49 11.45 -10.99
C ARG A 383 14.01 11.48 -11.12
N PHE A 384 14.57 10.60 -11.93
CA PHE A 384 16.02 10.51 -12.16
C PHE A 384 16.49 11.27 -13.42
N GLY A 385 15.64 12.12 -14.00
CA GLY A 385 16.00 12.96 -15.15
C GLY A 385 16.35 12.18 -16.41
N LYS A 386 15.80 10.97 -16.57
CA LYS A 386 16.00 10.11 -17.75
C LYS A 386 15.11 10.55 -18.93
N TRP A 387 15.20 11.85 -19.27
CA TRP A 387 14.27 12.50 -20.18
C TRP A 387 14.22 11.87 -21.58
N ASN A 388 15.37 11.52 -22.13
CA ASN A 388 15.43 10.89 -23.45
C ASN A 388 14.79 9.50 -23.45
N GLU A 389 15.05 8.71 -22.40
CA GLU A 389 14.41 7.39 -22.22
C GLU A 389 12.90 7.55 -22.06
N LEU A 390 12.46 8.49 -21.23
CA LEU A 390 11.04 8.77 -21.00
C LEU A 390 10.29 9.21 -22.28
N LEU A 391 10.92 10.04 -23.11
CA LEU A 391 10.32 10.47 -24.39
C LEU A 391 10.24 9.36 -25.43
N GLN A 392 11.02 8.29 -25.27
CA GLN A 392 10.97 7.09 -26.11
C GLN A 392 9.96 6.04 -25.61
N GLU A 393 9.46 6.17 -24.37
CA GLU A 393 8.43 5.26 -23.87
C GLU A 393 7.16 5.38 -24.75
N PRO A 394 6.58 4.24 -25.15
CA PRO A 394 5.39 4.26 -25.99
C PRO A 394 4.19 4.85 -25.23
N ALA A 395 3.26 5.41 -26.00
CA ALA A 395 1.97 5.79 -25.42
C ALA A 395 1.26 4.55 -24.84
N PRO A 396 0.61 4.66 -23.66
CA PRO A 396 -0.11 3.54 -23.09
C PRO A 396 -1.25 3.10 -24.01
N SER A 397 -1.33 1.80 -24.28
CA SER A 397 -2.39 1.19 -25.12
C SER A 397 -3.77 1.19 -24.44
N THR A 398 -3.77 1.34 -23.11
CA THR A 398 -5.00 1.29 -22.29
C THR A 398 -5.88 2.54 -22.43
N THR A 399 -7.19 2.36 -22.20
CA THR A 399 -8.15 3.48 -22.09
C THR A 399 -8.20 4.08 -20.69
N ASN A 400 -7.56 3.47 -19.68
CA ASN A 400 -7.56 3.93 -18.30
C ASN A 400 -7.07 5.38 -18.18
N ALA A 401 -7.91 6.25 -17.62
CA ALA A 401 -7.66 7.68 -17.51
C ALA A 401 -6.47 8.01 -16.60
N PHE A 402 -6.30 7.29 -15.50
CA PHE A 402 -5.19 7.53 -14.57
C PHE A 402 -3.84 7.24 -15.23
N VAL A 403 -3.74 6.12 -15.96
CA VAL A 403 -2.50 5.74 -16.70
C VAL A 403 -2.16 6.77 -17.77
N LYS A 404 -3.16 7.20 -18.56
CA LYS A 404 -2.97 8.26 -19.57
C LYS A 404 -2.51 9.58 -18.94
N GLY A 405 -3.15 9.98 -17.84
CA GLY A 405 -2.80 11.21 -17.12
C GLY A 405 -1.38 11.18 -16.56
N GLY A 406 -0.98 10.06 -15.94
CA GLY A 406 0.38 9.86 -15.43
C GLY A 406 1.44 9.91 -16.54
N TRP A 407 1.13 9.38 -17.72
CA TRP A 407 2.00 9.45 -18.89
C TRP A 407 2.12 10.88 -19.45
N HIS A 408 1.00 11.63 -19.63
CA HIS A 408 1.03 13.03 -20.05
C HIS A 408 1.82 13.91 -19.09
N TYR A 409 1.63 13.70 -17.77
CA TYR A 409 2.38 14.42 -16.75
C TYR A 409 3.90 14.20 -16.89
N ALA A 410 4.34 12.96 -16.96
CA ALA A 410 5.76 12.64 -17.05
C ALA A 410 6.40 13.16 -18.34
N ARG A 411 5.72 13.00 -19.50
CA ARG A 411 6.19 13.54 -20.78
C ARG A 411 6.23 15.07 -20.79
N GLY A 412 5.22 15.70 -20.18
CA GLY A 412 5.19 17.15 -20.02
C GLY A 412 6.41 17.66 -19.26
N LEU A 413 6.80 17.00 -18.16
CA LEU A 413 8.04 17.30 -17.43
C LEU A 413 9.28 17.14 -18.32
N ALA A 414 9.36 16.04 -19.08
CA ALA A 414 10.50 15.82 -19.98
C ALA A 414 10.61 16.89 -21.06
N PHE A 415 9.49 17.34 -21.65
CA PHE A 415 9.48 18.43 -22.60
C PHE A 415 9.84 19.78 -21.96
N ALA A 416 9.38 20.06 -20.74
CA ALA A 416 9.76 21.28 -20.02
C ALA A 416 11.28 21.27 -19.70
N ALA A 417 11.81 20.16 -19.19
CA ALA A 417 13.22 20.00 -18.88
C ALA A 417 14.13 20.11 -20.12
N THR A 418 13.67 19.65 -21.28
CA THR A 418 14.39 19.73 -22.57
C THR A 418 14.06 20.99 -23.38
N ARG A 419 13.38 21.96 -22.78
CA ARG A 419 13.04 23.26 -23.38
C ARG A 419 12.09 23.19 -24.60
N GLN A 420 11.36 22.13 -24.77
CA GLN A 420 10.34 21.98 -25.81
C GLN A 420 8.97 22.49 -25.30
N LEU A 421 8.90 23.79 -24.96
CA LEU A 421 7.81 24.37 -24.16
C LEU A 421 6.43 24.21 -24.80
N GLN A 422 6.32 24.34 -26.16
CA GLN A 422 5.04 24.12 -26.83
C GLN A 422 4.51 22.71 -26.66
N LYS A 423 5.40 21.70 -26.71
CA LYS A 423 5.00 20.32 -26.45
C LYS A 423 4.64 20.09 -24.98
N ALA A 424 5.37 20.71 -24.04
CA ALA A 424 5.04 20.65 -22.62
C ALA A 424 3.63 21.21 -22.34
N GLU A 425 3.25 22.31 -23.00
CA GLU A 425 1.91 22.88 -22.91
C GLU A 425 0.83 21.98 -23.53
N GLN A 426 1.13 21.32 -24.64
CA GLN A 426 0.21 20.33 -25.23
C GLN A 426 -0.05 19.16 -24.26
N GLU A 427 1.00 18.65 -23.60
CA GLU A 427 0.85 17.60 -22.58
C GLU A 427 0.05 18.11 -21.36
N LEU A 428 0.27 19.36 -20.94
CA LEU A 428 -0.51 19.98 -19.86
C LEU A 428 -2.00 20.11 -20.22
N MET A 429 -2.31 20.51 -21.45
CA MET A 429 -3.70 20.56 -21.93
C MET A 429 -4.32 19.17 -21.97
N ALA A 430 -3.62 18.17 -22.49
CA ALA A 430 -4.07 16.79 -22.54
C ALA A 430 -4.31 16.21 -21.12
N LEU A 431 -3.42 16.49 -20.17
CA LEU A 431 -3.58 16.10 -18.77
C LEU A 431 -4.82 16.74 -18.15
N ARG A 432 -5.09 18.01 -18.40
CA ARG A 432 -6.29 18.70 -17.93
C ARG A 432 -7.57 18.14 -18.56
N GLU A 433 -7.51 17.68 -19.80
CA GLU A 433 -8.65 17.02 -20.44
C GLU A 433 -8.92 15.64 -19.81
N VAL A 434 -7.88 14.84 -19.59
CA VAL A 434 -7.99 13.55 -18.88
C VAL A 434 -8.63 13.72 -17.50
N LEU A 435 -8.35 14.80 -16.79
CA LEU A 435 -8.93 15.06 -15.47
C LEU A 435 -10.46 15.28 -15.50
N LYS A 436 -11.11 15.39 -16.65
CA LYS A 436 -12.57 15.45 -16.74
C LYS A 436 -13.23 14.07 -16.76
N ASP A 437 -12.45 13.00 -16.93
CA ASP A 437 -12.96 11.64 -17.00
C ASP A 437 -13.55 11.21 -15.63
N PRO A 438 -14.83 10.84 -15.58
CA PRO A 438 -15.48 10.45 -14.31
C PRO A 438 -14.92 9.17 -13.68
N SER A 439 -14.24 8.30 -14.45
CA SER A 439 -13.60 7.10 -13.90
C SER A 439 -12.52 7.41 -12.87
N LEU A 440 -11.97 8.64 -12.89
CA LEU A 440 -11.00 9.10 -11.89
C LEU A 440 -11.60 9.35 -10.50
N ASP A 441 -12.92 9.35 -10.35
CA ASP A 441 -13.57 9.49 -9.04
C ASP A 441 -13.59 8.17 -8.26
N GLY A 442 -13.20 7.07 -8.90
CA GLY A 442 -12.95 5.79 -8.23
C GLY A 442 -11.67 5.83 -7.36
N PRO A 443 -11.59 4.92 -6.35
CA PRO A 443 -10.42 4.80 -5.50
C PRO A 443 -9.20 4.31 -6.28
N LEU A 444 -8.01 4.70 -5.83
CA LEU A 444 -6.77 3.99 -6.11
C LEU A 444 -6.60 2.86 -5.07
N LEU A 445 -5.41 2.65 -4.54
CA LEU A 445 -5.15 1.51 -3.64
C LEU A 445 -5.91 1.58 -2.31
N SER A 446 -6.27 2.79 -1.82
CA SER A 446 -6.94 2.91 -0.53
C SER A 446 -7.98 4.05 -0.46
N LEU A 447 -7.66 5.15 0.19
CA LEU A 447 -8.63 6.22 0.51
C LEU A 447 -8.66 7.35 -0.53
N ASN A 448 -7.63 7.48 -1.36
CA ASN A 448 -7.56 8.54 -2.36
C ASN A 448 -8.20 8.11 -3.68
N THR A 449 -8.85 9.06 -4.36
CA THR A 449 -9.35 8.84 -5.72
C THR A 449 -8.27 9.14 -6.76
N GLY A 450 -8.38 8.52 -7.94
CA GLY A 450 -7.47 8.82 -9.05
C GLY A 450 -7.42 10.31 -9.36
N ARG A 451 -8.56 11.01 -9.28
CA ARG A 451 -8.63 12.46 -9.48
C ARG A 451 -7.89 13.24 -8.38
N SER A 452 -8.04 12.84 -7.12
CA SER A 452 -7.39 13.55 -6.00
C SER A 452 -5.87 13.52 -6.11
N VAL A 453 -5.31 12.43 -6.59
CA VAL A 453 -3.87 12.26 -6.81
C VAL A 453 -3.43 12.95 -8.10
N LEU A 454 -4.09 12.66 -9.22
CA LEU A 454 -3.64 13.14 -10.54
C LEU A 454 -3.74 14.67 -10.70
N ARG A 455 -4.68 15.36 -10.00
CA ARG A 455 -4.84 16.82 -10.07
C ARG A 455 -3.64 17.62 -9.57
N ILE A 456 -2.69 16.97 -8.87
CA ILE A 456 -1.42 17.58 -8.48
C ILE A 456 -0.54 17.82 -9.72
N GLY A 457 -0.57 16.89 -10.67
CA GLY A 457 0.26 16.91 -11.87
C GLY A 457 0.20 18.19 -12.70
N PRO A 458 -0.99 18.73 -13.07
CA PRO A 458 -1.09 20.00 -13.80
C PRO A 458 -0.44 21.20 -13.08
N GLU A 459 -0.51 21.22 -11.74
CA GLU A 459 0.09 22.34 -10.98
C GLU A 459 1.62 22.20 -10.98
N VAL A 460 2.17 21.01 -10.75
CA VAL A 460 3.62 20.78 -10.85
C VAL A 460 4.11 21.08 -12.27
N LEU A 461 3.46 20.56 -13.31
CA LEU A 461 3.87 20.76 -14.69
C LEU A 461 3.77 22.24 -15.13
N ALA A 462 2.72 22.94 -14.73
CA ALA A 462 2.59 24.38 -14.99
C ALA A 462 3.68 25.18 -14.29
N GLY A 463 4.02 24.81 -13.04
CA GLY A 463 5.15 25.39 -12.32
C GLY A 463 6.47 25.21 -13.06
N GLU A 464 6.79 23.99 -13.51
CA GLU A 464 8.03 23.70 -14.26
C GLU A 464 8.07 24.42 -15.62
N ILE A 465 6.94 24.55 -16.33
CA ILE A 465 6.85 25.36 -17.56
C ILE A 465 7.11 26.83 -17.26
N ALA A 466 6.56 27.38 -16.18
CA ALA A 466 6.77 28.76 -15.77
C ALA A 466 8.25 29.02 -15.40
N VAL A 467 8.90 28.07 -14.70
CA VAL A 467 10.35 28.11 -14.44
C VAL A 467 11.13 28.18 -15.75
N ALA A 468 10.80 27.31 -16.71
CA ALA A 468 11.48 27.28 -18.01
C ALA A 468 11.33 28.58 -18.80
N ARG A 469 10.34 29.43 -18.46
CA ARG A 469 10.11 30.77 -19.00
C ARG A 469 10.73 31.89 -18.16
N GLY A 470 11.30 31.57 -16.98
CA GLY A 470 11.81 32.57 -16.03
C GLY A 470 10.71 33.28 -15.25
N GLN A 471 9.49 32.76 -15.23
CA GLN A 471 8.32 33.33 -14.52
C GLN A 471 8.24 32.74 -13.10
N PHE A 472 9.18 33.12 -12.24
CA PHE A 472 9.36 32.47 -10.93
C PHE A 472 8.16 32.65 -9.99
N ASP A 473 7.55 33.85 -9.91
CA ASP A 473 6.37 34.08 -9.03
C ASP A 473 5.19 33.20 -9.46
N THR A 474 4.97 33.06 -10.78
CA THR A 474 3.96 32.15 -11.31
C THR A 474 4.26 30.70 -10.98
N ALA A 475 5.53 30.29 -11.05
CA ALA A 475 5.97 28.94 -10.70
C ALA A 475 5.74 28.65 -9.22
N VAL A 476 6.11 29.56 -8.31
CA VAL A 476 5.87 29.44 -6.88
C VAL A 476 4.39 29.29 -6.57
N ALA A 477 3.51 30.10 -7.20
CA ALA A 477 2.07 30.02 -7.00
C ALA A 477 1.49 28.65 -7.42
N HIS A 478 1.94 28.09 -8.53
CA HIS A 478 1.52 26.76 -8.96
C HIS A 478 2.03 25.64 -8.02
N LEU A 479 3.30 25.71 -7.63
CA LEU A 479 3.89 24.67 -6.78
C LEU A 479 3.37 24.73 -5.33
N ASP A 480 3.07 25.92 -4.79
CA ASP A 480 2.38 26.04 -3.52
C ASP A 480 0.98 25.39 -3.55
N ARG A 481 0.25 25.57 -4.67
CA ARG A 481 -1.02 24.88 -4.88
C ARG A 481 -0.83 23.36 -4.98
N ALA A 482 0.20 22.88 -5.67
CA ALA A 482 0.52 21.46 -5.72
C ALA A 482 0.79 20.87 -4.34
N VAL A 483 1.55 21.58 -3.48
CA VAL A 483 1.80 21.20 -2.09
C VAL A 483 0.49 21.08 -1.30
N ARG A 484 -0.42 22.05 -1.41
CA ARG A 484 -1.71 21.99 -0.71
C ARG A 484 -2.59 20.84 -1.19
N LEU A 485 -2.56 20.52 -2.48
CA LEU A 485 -3.29 19.39 -3.04
C LEU A 485 -2.72 18.05 -2.55
N GLU A 486 -1.40 17.95 -2.45
CA GLU A 486 -0.70 16.79 -1.89
C GLU A 486 -1.00 16.63 -0.39
N ASP A 487 -0.98 17.70 0.39
CA ASP A 487 -1.29 17.70 1.82
C ASP A 487 -2.73 17.30 2.14
N ALA A 488 -3.64 17.49 1.18
CA ALA A 488 -5.04 17.08 1.32
C ALA A 488 -5.28 15.58 1.06
N LEU A 489 -4.27 14.84 0.60
CA LEU A 489 -4.38 13.40 0.41
C LEU A 489 -4.44 12.69 1.77
N ALA A 490 -5.24 11.64 1.82
CA ALA A 490 -5.20 10.69 2.92
C ALA A 490 -3.86 9.92 2.90
N TYR A 491 -3.44 9.48 4.09
CA TYR A 491 -2.24 8.67 4.23
C TYR A 491 -2.33 7.37 3.43
N THR A 492 -1.26 7.06 2.69
CA THR A 492 -1.04 5.79 1.98
C THR A 492 0.44 5.44 1.97
N GLU A 493 0.77 4.17 1.85
CA GLU A 493 2.15 3.67 1.78
C GLU A 493 2.36 2.73 0.57
N PRO A 494 3.34 3.00 -0.28
CA PRO A 494 4.03 4.30 -0.37
C PRO A 494 3.05 5.41 -0.75
N PRO A 495 3.39 6.70 -0.52
CA PRO A 495 2.53 7.80 -0.95
C PRO A 495 2.17 7.67 -2.44
N GLU A 496 0.90 7.79 -2.79
CA GLU A 496 0.44 7.66 -4.19
C GLU A 496 0.98 8.78 -5.09
N TRP A 497 1.31 9.95 -4.53
CA TRP A 497 2.08 10.99 -5.20
C TRP A 497 3.55 10.90 -4.74
N GLN A 498 4.40 10.25 -5.54
CA GLN A 498 5.75 9.85 -5.16
C GLN A 498 6.83 10.93 -5.29
N ALA A 499 6.55 12.02 -6.00
CA ALA A 499 7.50 13.12 -6.13
C ALA A 499 7.04 14.29 -5.27
N PRO A 500 7.48 14.41 -4.00
CA PRO A 500 7.00 15.45 -3.10
C PRO A 500 7.11 16.83 -3.73
N SER A 501 5.97 17.51 -3.87
CA SER A 501 5.88 18.83 -4.54
C SER A 501 6.72 19.90 -3.84
N ARG A 502 6.98 19.69 -2.54
CA ARG A 502 7.87 20.56 -1.73
C ARG A 502 9.31 20.56 -2.23
N LEU A 503 9.77 19.46 -2.83
CA LEU A 503 11.13 19.44 -3.38
C LEU A 503 11.27 20.40 -4.56
N ALA A 504 10.26 20.46 -5.44
CA ALA A 504 10.23 21.42 -6.54
C ALA A 504 10.02 22.86 -6.03
N LEU A 505 9.09 23.07 -5.10
CA LEU A 505 8.84 24.40 -4.51
C LEU A 505 10.10 24.96 -3.84
N GLY A 506 10.75 24.18 -2.97
CA GLY A 506 11.98 24.61 -2.30
C GLY A 506 13.11 24.93 -3.28
N ALA A 507 13.24 24.13 -4.36
CA ALA A 507 14.22 24.40 -5.42
C ALA A 507 13.98 25.76 -6.10
N ILE A 508 12.75 26.05 -6.43
CA ILE A 508 12.38 27.27 -7.14
C ILE A 508 12.50 28.50 -6.24
N LEU A 509 12.09 28.41 -4.98
CA LEU A 509 12.29 29.45 -3.99
C LEU A 509 13.78 29.80 -3.83
N LEU A 510 14.63 28.79 -3.75
CA LEU A 510 16.08 28.99 -3.64
C LEU A 510 16.63 29.69 -4.89
N GLU A 511 16.27 29.25 -6.07
CA GLU A 511 16.76 29.80 -7.34
C GLU A 511 16.20 31.20 -7.64
N SER A 512 15.00 31.52 -7.15
CA SER A 512 14.40 32.86 -7.28
C SER A 512 14.92 33.86 -6.24
N GLY A 513 15.79 33.42 -5.31
CA GLY A 513 16.43 34.28 -4.34
C GLY A 513 15.67 34.40 -3.00
N HIS A 514 14.84 33.42 -2.68
CA HIS A 514 14.08 33.31 -1.43
C HIS A 514 14.58 32.13 -0.58
N PRO A 515 15.87 32.17 -0.12
CA PRO A 515 16.48 31.02 0.57
C PRO A 515 15.87 30.77 1.95
N ALA A 516 15.29 31.75 2.63
CA ALA A 516 14.68 31.56 3.95
C ALA A 516 13.36 30.77 3.82
N GLU A 517 12.55 31.08 2.80
CA GLU A 517 11.34 30.35 2.48
C GLU A 517 11.67 28.92 2.00
N ALA A 518 12.69 28.77 1.17
CA ALA A 518 13.18 27.46 0.75
C ALA A 518 13.62 26.60 1.93
N GLU A 519 14.35 27.17 2.90
CA GLU A 519 14.73 26.51 4.14
C GLU A 519 13.51 25.97 4.89
N THR A 520 12.47 26.80 5.07
CA THR A 520 11.22 26.41 5.74
C THR A 520 10.54 25.22 5.03
N VAL A 521 10.44 25.28 3.70
CA VAL A 521 9.83 24.22 2.87
C VAL A 521 10.61 22.91 2.99
N TYR A 522 11.94 22.95 2.98
CA TYR A 522 12.76 21.75 3.13
C TYR A 522 12.71 21.15 4.55
N TRP A 523 12.62 21.99 5.59
CA TRP A 523 12.42 21.49 6.95
C TRP A 523 11.07 20.80 7.09
N GLU A 524 10.01 21.32 6.49
CA GLU A 524 8.69 20.69 6.51
C GLU A 524 8.70 19.36 5.72
N GLU A 525 9.39 19.30 4.59
CA GLU A 525 9.59 18.06 3.86
C GLU A 525 10.32 17.00 4.73
N LEU A 526 11.36 17.41 5.46
CA LEU A 526 12.13 16.52 6.33
C LEU A 526 11.37 16.06 7.60
N ARG A 527 10.31 16.76 8.00
CA ARG A 527 9.39 16.27 9.05
C ARG A 527 8.56 15.09 8.55
N ARG A 528 8.14 15.13 7.29
CA ARG A 528 7.31 14.10 6.65
C ARG A 528 8.14 12.93 6.15
N ASN A 529 9.21 13.24 5.44
CA ASN A 529 10.14 12.29 4.80
C ASN A 529 11.53 12.43 5.43
N ARG A 530 11.69 11.85 6.62
CA ARG A 530 12.93 11.95 7.42
C ARG A 530 14.13 11.45 6.63
N ASN A 531 15.26 12.15 6.74
CA ASN A 531 16.52 11.82 6.06
C ASN A 531 16.42 11.72 4.52
N ASN A 532 15.38 12.28 3.90
CA ASN A 532 15.30 12.36 2.44
C ASN A 532 16.51 13.12 1.89
N GLY A 533 17.37 12.44 1.13
CA GLY A 533 18.62 13.02 0.62
C GLY A 533 18.37 14.19 -0.33
N TRP A 534 17.30 14.17 -1.12
CA TRP A 534 16.91 15.28 -1.99
C TRP A 534 16.59 16.56 -1.19
N ALA A 535 15.84 16.43 -0.12
CA ALA A 535 15.50 17.56 0.76
C ALA A 535 16.73 18.05 1.55
N LEU A 536 17.56 17.14 2.08
CA LEU A 536 18.80 17.49 2.77
C LEU A 536 19.75 18.28 1.87
N PHE A 537 19.86 17.89 0.59
CA PHE A 537 20.68 18.61 -0.37
C PHE A 537 20.16 20.03 -0.62
N GLY A 538 18.86 20.18 -0.85
CA GLY A 538 18.23 21.49 -1.04
C GLY A 538 18.34 22.39 0.20
N LEU A 539 18.10 21.83 1.39
CA LEU A 539 18.25 22.54 2.66
C LEU A 539 19.68 23.05 2.89
N MET A 540 20.67 22.19 2.64
CA MET A 540 22.08 22.60 2.74
C MET A 540 22.39 23.80 1.84
N GLN A 541 21.85 23.84 0.63
CA GLN A 541 22.03 24.97 -0.28
C GLN A 541 21.30 26.23 0.21
N ALA A 542 20.08 26.08 0.72
CA ALA A 542 19.30 27.18 1.26
C ALA A 542 19.99 27.83 2.48
N LEU A 543 20.56 27.04 3.36
CA LEU A 543 21.35 27.52 4.50
C LEU A 543 22.63 28.27 4.05
N ARG A 544 23.38 27.72 3.09
CA ARG A 544 24.57 28.41 2.54
C ARG A 544 24.24 29.73 1.86
N ALA A 545 23.10 29.80 1.17
CA ALA A 545 22.65 31.04 0.53
C ALA A 545 22.31 32.16 1.54
N GLN A 546 22.10 31.80 2.81
CA GLN A 546 21.85 32.70 3.93
C GLN A 546 23.10 32.95 4.81
N ASN A 547 24.28 32.40 4.42
CA ASN A 547 25.52 32.44 5.21
C ASN A 547 25.40 31.72 6.58
N LYS A 548 24.51 30.74 6.69
CA LYS A 548 24.34 29.85 7.86
C LYS A 548 25.29 28.63 7.73
N ASP A 549 26.59 28.88 7.62
CA ASP A 549 27.59 27.86 7.26
C ASP A 549 27.71 26.73 8.30
N GLY A 550 27.56 27.06 9.59
CA GLY A 550 27.60 26.07 10.68
C GLY A 550 26.44 25.05 10.58
N GLU A 551 25.23 25.53 10.36
CA GLU A 551 24.05 24.66 10.18
C GLU A 551 24.14 23.87 8.87
N ALA A 552 24.60 24.51 7.79
CA ALA A 552 24.81 23.87 6.51
C ALA A 552 25.79 22.69 6.61
N ALA A 553 26.88 22.80 7.40
CA ALA A 553 27.84 21.73 7.62
C ALA A 553 27.23 20.54 8.37
N LEU A 554 26.34 20.78 9.34
CA LEU A 554 25.59 19.73 10.03
C LEU A 554 24.65 19.00 9.06
N VAL A 555 23.91 19.74 8.25
CA VAL A 555 23.02 19.17 7.22
C VAL A 555 23.81 18.42 6.16
N GLU A 556 24.98 18.91 5.75
CA GLU A 556 25.88 18.21 4.81
C GLU A 556 26.32 16.85 5.35
N THR A 557 26.61 16.77 6.64
CA THR A 557 26.97 15.49 7.28
C THR A 557 25.80 14.50 7.23
N ARG A 558 24.57 14.96 7.50
CA ARG A 558 23.36 14.15 7.35
C ARG A 558 23.15 13.74 5.90
N PHE A 559 23.32 14.64 4.96
CA PHE A 559 23.20 14.37 3.53
C PHE A 559 24.19 13.29 3.07
N LYS A 560 25.48 13.42 3.41
CA LYS A 560 26.50 12.43 3.05
C LYS A 560 26.14 11.03 3.56
N LYS A 561 25.59 10.94 4.77
CA LYS A 561 25.14 9.66 5.34
C LYS A 561 23.93 9.10 4.59
N ALA A 562 22.93 9.93 4.32
CA ALA A 562 21.69 9.54 3.63
C ALA A 562 21.95 9.15 2.16
N TRP A 563 22.93 9.81 1.51
CA TRP A 563 23.23 9.65 0.08
C TRP A 563 24.43 8.72 -0.20
N ALA A 564 24.93 8.04 0.83
CA ALA A 564 26.13 7.19 0.72
C ALA A 564 25.98 6.00 -0.26
N ARG A 565 24.73 5.58 -0.54
CA ARG A 565 24.40 4.45 -1.44
C ARG A 565 23.85 4.90 -2.79
N ALA A 566 23.64 6.20 -2.97
CA ALA A 566 23.08 6.75 -4.20
C ALA A 566 24.04 6.51 -5.39
N ASP A 567 23.46 6.20 -6.53
CA ASP A 567 24.18 6.08 -7.81
C ASP A 567 24.00 7.32 -8.69
N VAL A 568 23.35 8.36 -8.17
CA VAL A 568 23.15 9.66 -8.82
C VAL A 568 23.83 10.79 -8.04
N GLN A 569 24.39 11.75 -8.78
CA GLN A 569 24.99 12.95 -8.20
C GLN A 569 24.01 14.11 -8.31
N LEU A 570 23.81 14.84 -7.19
CA LEU A 570 22.99 16.03 -7.16
C LEU A 570 23.88 17.28 -7.39
N ASN A 571 23.76 17.89 -8.56
CA ASN A 571 24.51 19.09 -8.94
C ASN A 571 23.70 20.39 -8.79
N ALA A 572 22.36 20.27 -8.69
CA ALA A 572 21.40 21.35 -8.51
C ALA A 572 20.18 20.88 -7.73
N SER A 573 19.37 21.83 -7.27
CA SER A 573 18.10 21.51 -6.60
C SER A 573 17.16 20.67 -7.46
N PRO A 574 16.30 19.83 -6.87
CA PRO A 574 15.56 18.76 -7.55
C PRO A 574 14.31 19.22 -8.31
N SER A 575 14.37 20.33 -9.05
CA SER A 575 13.38 20.65 -10.09
C SER A 575 13.73 19.97 -11.39
N ALA A 576 12.74 19.56 -12.19
CA ALA A 576 12.95 18.92 -13.47
C ALA A 576 13.77 19.79 -14.43
N VAL A 577 13.53 21.10 -14.42
CA VAL A 577 14.24 22.06 -15.26
C VAL A 577 15.67 22.31 -14.76
N PHE A 578 15.89 22.42 -13.43
CA PHE A 578 17.20 22.75 -12.87
C PHE A 578 18.22 21.63 -12.94
N GLN A 579 17.80 20.38 -12.93
CA GLN A 579 18.74 19.24 -13.07
C GLN A 579 19.55 19.27 -14.36
N HIS A 580 19.08 20.01 -15.39
CA HIS A 580 19.67 20.01 -16.75
C HIS A 580 20.04 21.38 -17.28
N CYS A 581 19.87 22.47 -16.49
CA CYS A 581 20.21 23.80 -16.95
C CYS A 581 21.61 24.23 -16.49
N PRO A 582 22.47 24.76 -17.38
CA PRO A 582 23.75 25.33 -16.97
C PRO A 582 23.55 26.50 -16.03
N LYS A 583 24.32 26.55 -14.91
CA LYS A 583 24.28 27.65 -13.91
C LYS A 583 24.42 29.05 -14.52
N GLU A 584 25.10 29.17 -15.66
CA GLU A 584 25.29 30.41 -16.40
C GLU A 584 24.01 31.01 -16.96
N TRP A 585 23.01 30.18 -17.30
CA TRP A 585 21.75 30.66 -17.85
C TRP A 585 20.94 31.43 -16.77
N PHE A 586 20.91 30.96 -15.55
CA PHE A 586 20.23 31.61 -14.43
C PHE A 586 20.93 32.92 -14.02
N ARG A 587 22.27 32.97 -14.09
CA ARG A 587 23.02 34.23 -13.89
C ARG A 587 22.62 35.28 -14.92
N LYS A 588 22.46 34.92 -16.19
CA LYS A 588 22.03 35.86 -17.24
C LYS A 588 20.60 36.36 -17.03
N GLN A 589 19.67 35.49 -16.61
CA GLN A 589 18.28 35.90 -16.31
C GLN A 589 18.20 36.84 -15.08
N ARG A 590 18.97 36.59 -14.02
CA ARG A 590 19.06 37.51 -12.85
C ARG A 590 19.59 38.89 -13.23
N ILE A 591 20.53 38.97 -14.15
CA ILE A 591 21.07 40.26 -14.63
C ILE A 591 20.02 40.96 -15.47
N ASN A 592 19.29 40.28 -16.32
CA ASN A 592 18.25 40.85 -17.16
C ASN A 592 17.03 41.35 -16.35
N ASN A 593 16.60 40.62 -15.33
CA ASN A 593 15.48 41.03 -14.48
C ASN A 593 15.85 42.19 -13.54
N LYS A 594 17.12 42.30 -13.08
CA LYS A 594 17.60 43.49 -12.32
C LYS A 594 17.80 44.74 -13.18
N ALA A 595 17.88 44.60 -14.49
CA ALA A 595 17.99 45.72 -15.43
C ALA A 595 16.61 46.23 -15.89
N GLN A 596 15.52 45.58 -15.52
CA GLN A 596 14.13 45.95 -15.83
C GLN A 596 13.36 46.49 -14.61
N LEU A 597 13.96 46.48 -13.39
CA LEU A 597 13.53 47.17 -12.18
C LEU A 597 14.40 48.41 -11.94
#